data_ecd4ab5eaa98b40ac8a5a7d48923f0d8
#
_entry.id   ecd4ab5eaa98b40ac8a5a7d48923f0d8
#
_cell.length_a   1.000
_cell.length_b   1.000
_cell.length_c   1.000
_cell.angle_alpha   90.00
_cell.angle_beta   90.00
_cell.angle_gamma   90.00
#
_symmetry.space_group_name_H-M   'P 1'
#
loop_
_entity.id
_entity.type
_entity.pdbx_description
1 polymer ?
#
loop_
_entity_poly.entity_id
_entity_poly.type
_entity_poly.pdbx_seq_one_letter_code
_entity_poly.pdbx_strand_id
1 'polypeptide(L)'
;DRNSNRPGQLNPLAMELGAIRFSYKTYSILNAAQNCNSDYLIWLDADTYTYTDIPIEFLNSLVDPKTFLVYLGRNNTNSECGFVIYNMKHADTVDFFATWRDLYETDKLFELEQWHDSYVFDCIRLEFEKQRGTINKNLTPSGKDYDHVFINSELGKYIDHMKGPRKNEGKSRSTDIYTERKESYWTVDFWKDRQ
;
A
#
# COMPACT_ATOMS: atom_id res chain seq x y z
N ASP A 1 8.44 22.32 -13.81
CA ASP A 1 9.20 21.26 -14.49
C ASP A 1 8.66 19.90 -13.99
N ARG A 2 7.95 19.18 -14.86
CA ARG A 2 7.31 17.87 -14.58
C ARG A 2 8.32 16.79 -14.15
N ASN A 3 9.60 17.08 -14.26
CA ASN A 3 10.73 16.21 -13.91
C ASN A 3 11.57 16.74 -12.75
N SER A 4 11.04 17.59 -11.89
CA SER A 4 11.78 18.19 -10.78
C SER A 4 12.32 17.21 -9.74
N ASN A 5 11.89 15.95 -9.79
CA ASN A 5 12.36 14.87 -8.92
C ASN A 5 13.50 14.06 -9.54
N ARG A 6 14.61 14.71 -9.82
CA ARG A 6 15.84 13.98 -10.14
C ARG A 6 16.39 13.29 -8.89
N PRO A 7 16.94 12.06 -9.05
CA PRO A 7 17.62 11.39 -7.93
C PRO A 7 18.69 12.32 -7.34
N GLY A 8 18.61 12.57 -6.04
CA GLY A 8 19.57 13.40 -5.31
C GLY A 8 19.09 14.78 -4.89
N GLN A 9 17.92 15.26 -5.30
CA GLN A 9 17.33 16.47 -4.73
C GLN A 9 16.53 16.16 -3.47
N LEU A 10 17.10 16.48 -2.31
CA LEU A 10 16.45 16.42 -1.00
C LEU A 10 15.52 17.64 -0.81
N ASN A 11 14.49 17.75 -1.64
CA ASN A 11 13.39 18.66 -1.39
C ASN A 11 12.26 17.87 -0.74
N PRO A 12 11.74 18.23 0.44
CA PRO A 12 10.58 17.58 1.05
C PRO A 12 9.38 17.51 0.11
N LEU A 13 9.15 18.54 -0.71
CA LEU A 13 8.15 18.57 -1.77
C LEU A 13 8.47 17.58 -2.92
N ALA A 14 9.71 17.14 -3.07
CA ALA A 14 10.13 16.26 -4.15
C ALA A 14 9.51 14.86 -4.07
N MET A 15 9.13 14.41 -2.88
CA MET A 15 8.44 13.12 -2.72
C MET A 15 6.97 13.24 -3.14
N GLU A 16 6.30 14.31 -2.76
CA GLU A 16 4.88 14.54 -3.06
C GLU A 16 4.63 14.76 -4.56
N LEU A 17 5.62 15.30 -5.27
CA LEU A 17 5.56 15.62 -6.69
C LEU A 17 6.33 14.63 -7.58
N GLY A 18 6.59 13.43 -7.10
CA GLY A 18 7.39 12.39 -7.78
C GLY A 18 6.65 11.60 -8.84
N ALA A 19 5.95 12.24 -9.79
CA ALA A 19 5.12 11.58 -10.80
C ALA A 19 5.81 10.40 -11.51
N ILE A 20 7.03 10.59 -12.04
CA ILE A 20 7.76 9.54 -12.76
C ILE A 20 8.11 8.38 -11.82
N ARG A 21 8.62 8.67 -10.63
CA ARG A 21 9.01 7.64 -9.67
C ARG A 21 7.83 6.74 -9.29
N PHE A 22 6.66 7.34 -9.02
CA PHE A 22 5.48 6.61 -8.59
C PHE A 22 4.70 5.99 -9.75
N SER A 23 4.89 6.47 -10.99
CA SER A 23 4.31 5.85 -12.17
C SER A 23 4.76 4.39 -12.36
N TYR A 24 5.99 4.04 -11.98
CA TYR A 24 6.47 2.65 -12.08
C TYR A 24 5.58 1.68 -11.30
N LYS A 25 5.18 2.04 -10.09
CA LYS A 25 4.25 1.24 -9.29
C LYS A 25 2.88 1.17 -9.96
N THR A 26 2.34 2.32 -10.37
CA THR A 26 1.04 2.40 -11.05
C THR A 26 1.00 1.51 -12.28
N TYR A 27 1.95 1.65 -13.21
CA TYR A 27 1.96 0.83 -14.42
C TYR A 27 2.23 -0.65 -14.15
N SER A 28 2.99 -0.99 -13.12
CA SER A 28 3.16 -2.39 -12.69
C SER A 28 1.83 -3.00 -12.23
N ILE A 29 1.05 -2.26 -11.43
CA ILE A 29 -0.28 -2.71 -10.98
C ILE A 29 -1.25 -2.80 -12.17
N LEU A 30 -1.29 -1.79 -13.05
CA LEU A 30 -2.14 -1.77 -14.23
C LEU A 30 -1.83 -2.94 -15.18
N ASN A 31 -0.55 -3.24 -15.39
CA ASN A 31 -0.13 -4.38 -16.21
C ASN A 31 -0.54 -5.70 -15.56
N ALA A 32 -0.31 -5.86 -14.26
CA ALA A 32 -0.71 -7.05 -13.53
C ALA A 32 -2.23 -7.25 -13.58
N ALA A 33 -3.02 -6.18 -13.40
CA ALA A 33 -4.48 -6.24 -13.46
C ALA A 33 -4.98 -6.65 -14.84
N GLN A 34 -4.37 -6.12 -15.91
CA GLN A 34 -4.73 -6.44 -17.30
C GLN A 34 -4.49 -7.92 -17.64
N ASN A 35 -3.49 -8.54 -17.02
CA ASN A 35 -3.10 -9.94 -17.27
C ASN A 35 -3.56 -10.89 -16.15
N CYS A 36 -4.33 -10.43 -15.18
CA CYS A 36 -4.78 -11.22 -14.05
C CYS A 36 -5.95 -12.13 -14.45
N ASN A 37 -5.78 -13.44 -14.26
CA ASN A 37 -6.83 -14.44 -14.45
C ASN A 37 -7.39 -14.97 -13.11
N SER A 38 -6.91 -14.44 -11.99
CA SER A 38 -7.35 -14.81 -10.64
C SER A 38 -8.48 -13.91 -10.15
N ASP A 39 -9.20 -14.35 -9.12
CA ASP A 39 -10.28 -13.56 -8.53
C ASP A 39 -9.77 -12.33 -7.77
N TYR A 40 -8.55 -12.40 -7.25
CA TYR A 40 -7.91 -11.33 -6.50
C TYR A 40 -6.49 -11.08 -7.01
N LEU A 41 -6.12 -9.80 -7.07
CA LEU A 41 -4.75 -9.34 -7.30
C LEU A 41 -4.22 -8.71 -6.01
N ILE A 42 -3.07 -9.16 -5.54
CA ILE A 42 -2.41 -8.59 -4.36
C ILE A 42 -1.19 -7.80 -4.80
N TRP A 43 -1.15 -6.53 -4.45
CA TRP A 43 0.07 -5.73 -4.50
C TRP A 43 0.83 -5.83 -3.18
N LEU A 44 2.13 -6.02 -3.27
CA LEU A 44 3.05 -6.01 -2.14
C LEU A 44 4.30 -5.21 -2.54
N ASP A 45 4.68 -4.20 -1.73
CA ASP A 45 5.87 -3.41 -2.00
C ASP A 45 7.15 -4.26 -1.85
N ALA A 46 8.16 -3.97 -2.66
CA ALA A 46 9.41 -4.76 -2.72
C ALA A 46 10.29 -4.65 -1.46
N ASP A 47 10.00 -3.72 -0.56
CA ASP A 47 10.65 -3.56 0.74
C ASP A 47 9.90 -4.25 1.89
N THR A 48 9.07 -5.20 1.57
CA THR A 48 8.44 -6.11 2.53
C THR A 48 9.26 -7.39 2.69
N TYR A 49 9.19 -8.00 3.87
CA TYR A 49 9.84 -9.27 4.19
C TYR A 49 8.86 -10.22 4.86
N THR A 50 8.53 -11.30 4.17
CA THR A 50 7.71 -12.39 4.73
C THR A 50 8.60 -13.27 5.58
N TYR A 51 8.44 -13.22 6.88
CA TYR A 51 9.30 -13.91 7.84
C TYR A 51 8.76 -15.27 8.32
N THR A 52 7.53 -15.58 7.93
CA THR A 52 6.89 -16.89 8.17
C THR A 52 5.84 -17.17 7.10
N ASP A 53 5.47 -18.43 6.93
CA ASP A 53 4.46 -18.85 5.96
C ASP A 53 3.12 -18.13 6.22
N ILE A 54 2.49 -17.69 5.15
CA ILE A 54 1.17 -17.06 5.19
C ILE A 54 0.11 -18.13 4.87
N PRO A 55 -0.72 -18.53 5.85
CA PRO A 55 -1.78 -19.48 5.59
C PRO A 55 -2.80 -18.95 4.57
N ILE A 56 -3.27 -19.82 3.68
CA ILE A 56 -4.30 -19.44 2.70
C ILE A 56 -5.60 -19.00 3.39
N GLU A 57 -5.91 -19.60 4.53
CA GLU A 57 -7.07 -19.25 5.36
C GLU A 57 -6.98 -17.80 5.86
N PHE A 58 -5.76 -17.32 6.17
CA PHE A 58 -5.55 -15.93 6.53
C PHE A 58 -5.85 -15.01 5.34
N LEU A 59 -5.30 -15.29 4.16
CA LEU A 59 -5.58 -14.50 2.96
C LEU A 59 -7.07 -14.49 2.63
N ASN A 60 -7.74 -15.64 2.73
CA ASN A 60 -9.18 -15.76 2.51
C ASN A 60 -9.99 -14.95 3.54
N SER A 61 -9.51 -14.80 4.78
CA SER A 61 -10.18 -14.01 5.80
C SER A 61 -10.14 -12.50 5.54
N LEU A 62 -9.19 -12.05 4.73
CA LEU A 62 -9.04 -10.63 4.38
C LEU A 62 -10.08 -10.18 3.35
N VAL A 63 -10.55 -11.07 2.50
CA VAL A 63 -11.39 -10.75 1.34
C VAL A 63 -12.86 -11.12 1.57
N ASP A 64 -13.73 -10.40 0.88
CA ASP A 64 -15.16 -10.65 0.79
C ASP A 64 -15.61 -10.33 -0.65
N PRO A 65 -16.45 -11.16 -1.30
CA PRO A 65 -16.89 -10.92 -2.68
C PRO A 65 -17.57 -9.56 -2.92
N LYS A 66 -18.15 -8.96 -1.89
CA LYS A 66 -18.79 -7.64 -1.96
C LYS A 66 -17.81 -6.48 -1.79
N THR A 67 -16.61 -6.76 -1.32
CA THR A 67 -15.57 -5.76 -1.10
C THR A 67 -14.69 -5.63 -2.35
N PHE A 68 -14.49 -4.39 -2.81
CA PHE A 68 -13.61 -4.14 -3.96
C PHE A 68 -12.15 -4.11 -3.56
N LEU A 69 -11.80 -3.25 -2.61
CA LEU A 69 -10.43 -3.08 -2.14
C LEU A 69 -10.27 -3.53 -0.69
N VAL A 70 -9.13 -4.15 -0.39
CA VAL A 70 -8.64 -4.31 0.97
C VAL A 70 -7.34 -3.53 1.10
N TYR A 71 -7.26 -2.59 2.03
CA TYR A 71 -6.17 -1.61 2.11
C TYR A 71 -5.84 -1.23 3.55
N LEU A 72 -4.79 -0.45 3.73
CA LEU A 72 -4.34 0.07 5.02
C LEU A 72 -4.55 1.59 5.06
N GLY A 73 -5.71 2.04 5.55
CA GLY A 73 -6.02 3.45 5.71
C GLY A 73 -5.30 4.09 6.90
N ARG A 74 -5.13 5.41 6.85
CA ARG A 74 -4.64 6.23 7.96
C ARG A 74 -5.54 7.46 8.11
N ASN A 75 -5.78 7.93 9.35
CA ASN A 75 -6.79 8.97 9.56
C ASN A 75 -6.32 10.37 9.14
N ASN A 76 -5.06 10.70 9.35
CA ASN A 76 -4.55 12.07 9.14
C ASN A 76 -3.58 12.18 7.96
N THR A 77 -3.46 11.14 7.13
CA THR A 77 -2.60 11.11 5.95
C THR A 77 -3.11 10.06 4.96
N ASN A 78 -2.47 9.98 3.80
CA ASN A 78 -2.87 9.03 2.75
C ASN A 78 -2.63 7.58 3.18
N SER A 79 -3.41 6.67 2.60
CA SER A 79 -3.33 5.23 2.84
C SER A 79 -1.91 4.67 2.68
N GLU A 80 -1.60 3.62 3.41
CA GLU A 80 -0.36 2.87 3.25
C GLU A 80 -0.52 1.87 2.12
N CYS A 81 0.05 2.18 0.95
CA CYS A 81 -0.11 1.38 -0.26
C CYS A 81 0.94 0.28 -0.42
N GLY A 82 1.67 -0.08 0.65
CA GLY A 82 2.60 -1.22 0.65
C GLY A 82 1.91 -2.58 0.54
N PHE A 83 0.60 -2.62 0.80
CA PHE A 83 -0.25 -3.79 0.62
C PHE A 83 -1.65 -3.35 0.19
N VAL A 84 -2.12 -3.88 -0.95
CA VAL A 84 -3.50 -3.68 -1.42
C VAL A 84 -3.98 -4.96 -2.10
N ILE A 85 -5.20 -5.39 -1.77
CA ILE A 85 -5.90 -6.45 -2.52
C ILE A 85 -6.97 -5.80 -3.39
N TYR A 86 -7.01 -6.18 -4.65
CA TYR A 86 -8.02 -5.79 -5.63
C TYR A 86 -8.88 -7.02 -5.95
N ASN A 87 -10.20 -6.90 -5.78
CA ASN A 87 -11.16 -7.91 -6.21
C ASN A 87 -11.37 -7.78 -7.71
N MET A 88 -10.78 -8.68 -8.50
CA MET A 88 -10.80 -8.63 -9.95
C MET A 88 -12.16 -9.01 -10.56
N LYS A 89 -13.10 -9.51 -9.75
CA LYS A 89 -14.49 -9.83 -10.14
C LYS A 89 -15.49 -8.74 -9.74
N HIS A 90 -15.05 -7.69 -9.03
CA HIS A 90 -15.95 -6.61 -8.63
C HIS A 90 -16.39 -5.77 -9.82
N ALA A 91 -17.63 -5.27 -9.79
CA ALA A 91 -18.20 -4.47 -10.88
C ALA A 91 -17.39 -3.20 -11.21
N ASP A 92 -16.74 -2.61 -10.19
CA ASP A 92 -15.97 -1.38 -10.34
C ASP A 92 -14.54 -1.60 -10.86
N THR A 93 -14.07 -2.83 -10.98
CA THR A 93 -12.66 -3.14 -11.29
C THR A 93 -12.19 -2.51 -12.59
N VAL A 94 -12.96 -2.69 -13.65
CA VAL A 94 -12.59 -2.19 -14.98
C VAL A 94 -12.48 -0.67 -14.99
N ASP A 95 -13.49 0.00 -14.44
CA ASP A 95 -13.55 1.46 -14.44
C ASP A 95 -12.51 2.07 -13.50
N PHE A 96 -12.23 1.44 -12.35
CA PHE A 96 -11.19 1.89 -11.42
C PHE A 96 -9.81 1.92 -12.08
N PHE A 97 -9.42 0.82 -12.72
CA PHE A 97 -8.13 0.75 -13.40
C PHE A 97 -8.07 1.63 -14.65
N ALA A 98 -9.19 1.80 -15.35
CA ALA A 98 -9.30 2.74 -16.48
C ALA A 98 -9.12 4.19 -16.00
N THR A 99 -9.78 4.59 -14.92
CA THR A 99 -9.63 5.92 -14.30
C THR A 99 -8.19 6.16 -13.87
N TRP A 100 -7.57 5.16 -13.21
CA TRP A 100 -6.18 5.29 -12.77
C TRP A 100 -5.22 5.47 -13.95
N ARG A 101 -5.40 4.70 -15.02
CA ARG A 101 -4.62 4.83 -16.26
C ARG A 101 -4.81 6.21 -16.90
N ASP A 102 -6.06 6.67 -17.03
CA ASP A 102 -6.39 7.94 -17.66
C ASP A 102 -5.69 9.12 -17.00
N LEU A 103 -5.59 9.13 -15.67
CA LEU A 103 -4.85 10.16 -14.92
C LEU A 103 -3.41 10.33 -15.42
N TYR A 104 -2.73 9.23 -15.71
CA TYR A 104 -1.32 9.28 -16.17
C TYR A 104 -1.20 9.50 -17.67
N GLU A 105 -2.05 8.88 -18.49
CA GLU A 105 -1.96 8.95 -19.95
C GLU A 105 -2.45 10.28 -20.52
N THR A 106 -3.33 10.98 -19.81
CA THR A 106 -3.88 12.28 -20.23
C THR A 106 -3.32 13.47 -19.46
N ASP A 107 -2.27 13.25 -18.66
CA ASP A 107 -1.65 14.29 -17.83
C ASP A 107 -2.58 14.90 -16.73
N LYS A 108 -3.79 14.38 -16.52
CA LYS A 108 -4.71 14.81 -15.45
C LYS A 108 -4.13 14.62 -14.04
N LEU A 109 -3.13 13.74 -13.90
CA LEU A 109 -2.35 13.62 -12.67
C LEU A 109 -1.83 14.98 -12.17
N PHE A 110 -1.46 15.88 -13.09
CA PHE A 110 -0.89 17.19 -12.76
C PHE A 110 -1.94 18.24 -12.33
N GLU A 111 -3.22 17.90 -12.39
CA GLU A 111 -4.31 18.69 -11.83
C GLU A 111 -4.53 18.37 -10.33
N LEU A 112 -3.93 17.26 -9.83
CA LEU A 112 -3.99 16.88 -8.42
C LEU A 112 -2.95 17.65 -7.61
N GLU A 113 -3.20 17.81 -6.31
CA GLU A 113 -2.29 18.51 -5.38
C GLU A 113 -0.97 17.74 -5.16
N GLN A 114 -1.02 16.40 -5.17
CA GLN A 114 0.14 15.53 -4.98
C GLN A 114 0.11 14.38 -6.00
N TRP A 115 1.29 13.85 -6.35
CA TRP A 115 1.44 12.88 -7.43
C TRP A 115 2.06 11.54 -6.98
N HIS A 116 2.21 11.32 -5.68
CA HIS A 116 2.67 10.03 -5.18
C HIS A 116 1.53 9.00 -5.13
N ASP A 117 1.90 7.73 -5.16
CA ASP A 117 1.01 6.59 -5.28
C ASP A 117 -0.15 6.57 -4.27
N SER A 118 0.14 6.85 -2.99
CA SER A 118 -0.85 6.81 -1.92
C SER A 118 -1.91 7.91 -2.05
N TYR A 119 -1.51 9.12 -2.44
CA TYR A 119 -2.45 10.21 -2.66
C TYR A 119 -3.36 9.94 -3.85
N VAL A 120 -2.77 9.52 -4.98
CA VAL A 120 -3.54 9.20 -6.20
C VAL A 120 -4.50 8.04 -5.96
N PHE A 121 -4.03 7.00 -5.27
CA PHE A 121 -4.88 5.87 -4.86
C PHE A 121 -6.09 6.33 -4.05
N ASP A 122 -5.88 7.17 -3.02
CA ASP A 122 -6.97 7.67 -2.19
C ASP A 122 -7.92 8.59 -2.94
N CYS A 123 -7.44 9.42 -3.85
CA CYS A 123 -8.31 10.25 -4.69
C CYS A 123 -9.31 9.37 -5.48
N ILE A 124 -8.82 8.34 -6.17
CA ILE A 124 -9.67 7.46 -6.96
C ILE A 124 -10.59 6.63 -6.05
N ARG A 125 -10.04 6.03 -4.98
CA ARG A 125 -10.81 5.21 -4.04
C ARG A 125 -11.98 5.98 -3.43
N LEU A 126 -11.71 7.18 -2.93
CA LEU A 126 -12.73 8.03 -2.29
C LEU A 126 -13.79 8.49 -3.30
N GLU A 127 -13.39 8.75 -4.54
CA GLU A 127 -14.33 9.09 -5.61
C GLU A 127 -15.31 7.93 -5.88
N PHE A 128 -14.81 6.70 -5.99
CA PHE A 128 -15.65 5.52 -6.21
C PHE A 128 -16.55 5.23 -4.99
N GLU A 129 -16.04 5.36 -3.77
CA GLU A 129 -16.87 5.25 -2.56
C GLU A 129 -18.01 6.27 -2.57
N LYS A 130 -17.71 7.53 -2.91
CA LYS A 130 -18.69 8.62 -2.89
C LYS A 130 -19.71 8.51 -4.03
N GLN A 131 -19.26 8.20 -5.24
CA GLN A 131 -20.13 8.26 -6.44
C GLN A 131 -20.89 6.96 -6.68
N ARG A 132 -20.30 5.81 -6.29
CA ARG A 132 -20.85 4.48 -6.61
C ARG A 132 -21.25 3.68 -5.37
N GLY A 133 -20.90 4.15 -4.17
CA GLY A 133 -21.12 3.39 -2.96
C GLY A 133 -20.22 2.15 -2.87
N THR A 134 -19.06 2.16 -3.54
CA THR A 134 -18.10 1.06 -3.54
C THR A 134 -17.66 0.71 -2.13
N ILE A 135 -17.78 -0.56 -1.76
CA ILE A 135 -17.41 -1.04 -0.43
C ILE A 135 -15.94 -1.44 -0.41
N ASN A 136 -15.19 -0.82 0.48
CA ASN A 136 -13.77 -1.13 0.70
C ASN A 136 -13.52 -1.52 2.15
N LYS A 137 -12.53 -2.40 2.40
CA LYS A 137 -12.16 -2.89 3.74
C LYS A 137 -10.83 -2.30 4.17
N ASN A 138 -10.85 -1.51 5.23
CA ASN A 138 -9.65 -0.99 5.86
C ASN A 138 -9.14 -2.00 6.92
N LEU A 139 -7.89 -2.44 6.81
CA LEU A 139 -7.24 -3.35 7.76
C LEU A 139 -6.57 -2.63 8.94
N THR A 140 -6.48 -1.30 8.89
CA THR A 140 -5.87 -0.55 9.99
C THR A 140 -6.73 -0.68 11.25
N PRO A 141 -6.14 -1.02 12.40
CA PRO A 141 -6.87 -1.06 13.66
C PRO A 141 -7.52 0.30 13.96
N SER A 142 -8.79 0.27 14.35
CA SER A 142 -9.54 1.50 14.67
C SER A 142 -8.86 2.32 15.78
N GLY A 143 -8.90 3.65 15.64
CA GLY A 143 -8.38 4.57 16.65
C GLY A 143 -6.87 4.74 16.68
N LYS A 144 -6.16 4.32 15.64
CA LYS A 144 -4.69 4.45 15.54
C LYS A 144 -4.30 5.28 14.31
N ASP A 145 -3.61 6.40 14.54
CA ASP A 145 -3.11 7.35 13.52
C ASP A 145 -1.59 7.22 13.32
N TYR A 146 -1.09 5.99 13.21
CA TYR A 146 0.33 5.77 13.24
C TYR A 146 0.94 5.56 11.86
N ASP A 147 2.16 6.03 11.69
CA ASP A 147 2.89 5.98 10.42
C ASP A 147 3.14 4.55 9.90
N HIS A 148 3.17 3.55 10.79
CA HIS A 148 3.52 2.18 10.45
C HIS A 148 2.37 1.19 10.63
N VAL A 149 1.22 1.53 10.04
CA VAL A 149 -0.02 0.72 10.14
C VAL A 149 0.15 -0.70 9.61
N PHE A 150 1.04 -0.92 8.63
CA PHE A 150 1.27 -2.23 8.02
C PHE A 150 1.62 -3.30 9.06
N ILE A 151 2.72 -3.10 9.80
CA ILE A 151 3.19 -4.07 10.80
C ILE A 151 2.33 -4.12 12.06
N ASN A 152 1.45 -3.15 12.24
CA ASN A 152 0.53 -3.08 13.37
C ASN A 152 -0.87 -3.61 13.03
N SER A 153 -1.12 -3.96 11.77
CA SER A 153 -2.31 -4.68 11.32
C SER A 153 -2.11 -6.20 11.46
N GLU A 154 -3.12 -6.97 11.06
CA GLU A 154 -3.04 -8.43 11.00
C GLU A 154 -1.90 -8.95 10.09
N LEU A 155 -1.47 -8.15 9.09
CA LEU A 155 -0.35 -8.49 8.21
C LEU A 155 0.97 -8.64 8.96
N GLY A 156 1.17 -7.86 10.01
CA GLY A 156 2.38 -7.93 10.84
C GLY A 156 2.59 -9.25 11.58
N LYS A 157 1.65 -10.18 11.51
CA LYS A 157 1.82 -11.58 11.97
C LYS A 157 2.72 -12.40 11.05
N TYR A 158 2.89 -11.94 9.82
CA TYR A 158 3.57 -12.70 8.76
C TYR A 158 4.63 -11.89 8.02
N ILE A 159 4.44 -10.58 7.94
CA ILE A 159 5.21 -9.71 7.05
C ILE A 159 5.71 -8.48 7.81
N ASP A 160 6.97 -8.15 7.63
CA ASP A 160 7.55 -6.87 7.99
C ASP A 160 7.60 -5.95 6.75
N HIS A 161 7.40 -4.66 6.93
CA HIS A 161 7.54 -3.65 5.88
C HIS A 161 8.64 -2.67 6.26
N MET A 162 9.83 -2.86 5.71
CA MET A 162 11.05 -2.11 6.03
C MET A 162 11.06 -0.72 5.39
N LYS A 163 10.08 0.09 5.72
CA LYS A 163 9.87 1.43 5.14
C LYS A 163 11.00 2.39 5.48
N GLY A 164 11.48 3.14 4.47
CA GLY A 164 12.48 4.19 4.64
C GLY A 164 13.83 3.69 5.19
N PRO A 165 14.38 4.32 6.26
CA PRO A 165 15.69 3.95 6.81
C PRO A 165 15.78 2.49 7.31
N ARG A 166 14.65 1.87 7.65
CA ARG A 166 14.58 0.47 8.12
C ARG A 166 15.09 -0.52 7.08
N LYS A 167 15.10 -0.16 5.79
CA LYS A 167 15.73 -0.96 4.72
C LYS A 167 17.20 -1.25 5.00
N ASN A 168 17.93 -0.27 5.54
CA ASN A 168 19.35 -0.43 5.89
C ASN A 168 19.53 -1.21 7.21
N GLU A 169 18.50 -1.23 8.06
CA GLU A 169 18.48 -1.94 9.33
C GLU A 169 18.06 -3.41 9.15
N GLY A 170 17.41 -3.74 8.02
CA GLY A 170 16.94 -5.08 7.69
C GLY A 170 15.75 -5.57 8.52
N LYS A 171 15.14 -4.66 9.32
CA LYS A 171 13.97 -4.92 10.17
C LYS A 171 13.32 -3.62 10.61
N SER A 172 11.99 -3.62 10.82
CA SER A 172 11.31 -2.53 11.52
C SER A 172 11.71 -2.47 12.99
N ARG A 173 11.68 -1.26 13.56
CA ARG A 173 12.14 -0.99 14.92
C ARG A 173 11.08 -1.40 15.95
N SER A 174 11.51 -1.76 17.14
CA SER A 174 10.59 -2.01 18.26
C SER A 174 9.71 -0.79 18.57
N THR A 175 10.22 0.42 18.36
CA THR A 175 9.49 1.68 18.53
C THR A 175 8.37 1.89 17.49
N ASP A 176 8.39 1.14 16.40
CA ASP A 176 7.35 1.20 15.37
C ASP A 176 6.12 0.36 15.74
N ILE A 177 6.27 -0.52 16.73
CA ILE A 177 5.24 -1.47 17.15
C ILE A 177 4.43 -0.86 18.29
N TYR A 178 3.13 -0.72 18.09
CA TYR A 178 2.18 -0.23 19.09
C TYR A 178 1.00 -1.20 19.33
N THR A 179 1.01 -2.34 18.65
CA THR A 179 0.12 -3.47 18.92
C THR A 179 0.90 -4.57 19.64
N GLU A 180 0.25 -5.37 20.47
CA GLU A 180 0.89 -6.53 21.08
C GLU A 180 1.31 -7.52 20.00
N ARG A 181 2.61 -7.88 19.96
CA ARG A 181 3.20 -8.88 19.07
C ARG A 181 3.80 -10.02 19.89
N LYS A 182 3.42 -11.26 19.52
CA LYS A 182 3.88 -12.49 20.19
C LYS A 182 4.75 -13.35 19.29
N GLU A 183 4.82 -13.00 18.00
CA GLU A 183 5.60 -13.71 17.00
C GLU A 183 7.10 -13.58 17.36
N SER A 184 7.84 -14.69 17.28
CA SER A 184 9.28 -14.71 17.61
C SER A 184 10.09 -13.69 16.83
N TYR A 185 9.70 -13.41 15.60
CA TYR A 185 10.30 -12.37 14.76
C TYR A 185 10.34 -11.00 15.46
N TRP A 186 9.28 -10.64 16.19
CA TRP A 186 9.19 -9.34 16.87
C TRP A 186 9.81 -9.33 18.26
N THR A 187 9.82 -10.47 18.95
CA THR A 187 10.21 -10.59 20.37
C THR A 187 11.67 -10.95 20.57
N VAL A 188 12.33 -11.58 19.58
CA VAL A 188 13.76 -11.90 19.64
C VAL A 188 14.57 -10.66 19.27
N ASP A 189 15.61 -10.41 20.07
CA ASP A 189 16.58 -9.33 19.84
C ASP A 189 17.49 -9.73 18.67
N PHE A 190 17.03 -9.44 17.46
CA PHE A 190 17.61 -9.85 16.18
C PHE A 190 19.11 -9.47 16.04
N TRP A 191 19.55 -8.49 16.83
CA TRP A 191 20.90 -7.95 16.74
C TRP A 191 21.92 -8.68 17.63
N LYS A 192 21.45 -9.48 18.60
CA LYS A 192 22.37 -10.22 19.49
C LYS A 192 23.05 -11.40 18.81
N ASP A 193 22.44 -11.95 17.75
CA ASP A 193 22.93 -13.15 17.07
C ASP A 193 23.78 -12.85 15.82
N ARG A 194 24.07 -11.58 15.53
CA ARG A 194 24.86 -11.13 14.38
C ARG A 194 26.18 -10.43 14.72
N GLN A 195 26.63 -10.53 15.96
CA GLN A 195 27.98 -10.09 16.39
C GLN A 195 28.98 -11.21 16.27
#